data_ecf81ab0b6f277a896890a7aaf7e8356
#
_entry.id   ecf81ab0b6f277a896890a7aaf7e8356
#
_cell.length_a   1.000
_cell.length_b   1.000
_cell.length_c   1.000
_cell.angle_alpha   90.00
_cell.angle_beta   90.00
_cell.angle_gamma   90.00
#
_symmetry.space_group_name_H-M   'P 1'
#
loop_
_entity.id
_entity.type
_entity.pdbx_description
1 polymer ?
#
loop_
_entity_poly.entity_id
_entity_poly.type
_entity_poly.pdbx_seq_one_letter_code
_entity_poly.pdbx_strand_id
1 'polypeptide(L)'
;GSEMCIRDRFVPAHPIAGLEKSGPEFGFAKLFENRYCILTPIETQSEITRSISDIWESFGMNIEIMEPKRHDRVLAMTSHIPQLIAYSVVGTATELESQMKDEVIKYSAAGFRDFTRLAGSDPVMWRDVYEKNKEAVLEMLGRFSEDLLTYQKAIRNNDLKYLEEKFIKSKEIRKIIEEIGQAGTFDPTEKN
;
A
#
# COMPACT_ATOMS: atom_id res chain seq x y z
N GLY A 1 34.93 14.76 -6.63
CA GLY A 1 34.24 13.67 -7.32
C GLY A 1 32.96 14.17 -7.92
N SER A 2 32.79 14.00 -9.22
CA SER A 2 31.64 14.55 -9.93
C SER A 2 30.34 13.89 -9.46
N GLU A 3 29.23 14.60 -9.49
CA GLU A 3 27.88 14.09 -9.23
C GLU A 3 27.56 12.81 -10.04
N MET A 4 28.20 12.63 -11.21
CA MET A 4 28.11 11.40 -12.00
C MET A 4 28.58 10.15 -11.23
N CYS A 5 29.68 10.20 -10.49
CA CYS A 5 30.19 9.05 -9.74
C CYS A 5 29.27 8.62 -8.58
N ILE A 6 28.41 9.51 -8.07
CA ILE A 6 27.43 9.18 -7.05
C ILE A 6 26.22 8.52 -7.68
N ARG A 7 25.76 9.03 -8.83
CA ARG A 7 24.61 8.46 -9.55
C ARG A 7 24.84 7.02 -10.00
N ASP A 8 26.03 6.71 -10.49
CA ASP A 8 26.38 5.38 -11.00
C ASP A 8 26.47 4.32 -9.88
N ARG A 9 26.55 4.76 -8.62
CA ARG A 9 26.66 3.88 -7.43
C ARG A 9 25.44 3.93 -6.53
N PHE A 10 24.39 4.64 -6.90
CA PHE A 10 23.16 4.74 -6.14
C PHE A 10 22.10 3.77 -6.68
N VAL A 11 21.70 2.83 -5.84
CA VAL A 11 20.63 1.89 -6.13
C VAL A 11 19.51 2.10 -5.12
N PRO A 12 18.42 2.78 -5.50
CA PRO A 12 17.26 2.90 -4.62
C PRO A 12 16.67 1.52 -4.33
N ALA A 13 16.39 1.26 -3.07
CA ALA A 13 15.81 0.02 -2.58
C ALA A 13 14.59 0.31 -1.70
N HIS A 14 13.48 -0.35 -1.98
CA HIS A 14 12.25 -0.21 -1.21
C HIS A 14 11.82 -1.59 -0.70
N PRO A 15 12.17 -1.96 0.54
CA PRO A 15 11.63 -3.16 1.16
C PRO A 15 10.13 -2.96 1.44
N ILE A 16 9.30 -3.82 0.85
CA ILE A 16 7.84 -3.82 1.07
C ILE A 16 7.56 -4.59 2.36
N ALA A 17 8.01 -4.01 3.46
CA ALA A 17 7.88 -4.54 4.80
C ALA A 17 7.73 -3.38 5.77
N GLY A 18 6.72 -3.43 6.63
CA GLY A 18 6.48 -2.36 7.60
C GLY A 18 5.28 -2.65 8.47
N LEU A 19 5.19 -1.88 9.53
CA LEU A 19 4.08 -1.85 10.47
C LEU A 19 3.48 -0.44 10.49
N GLU A 20 2.28 -0.30 11.03
CA GLU A 20 1.66 1.02 11.25
C GLU A 20 2.36 1.81 12.38
N LYS A 21 3.22 1.14 13.15
CA LYS A 21 3.98 1.73 14.26
C LYS A 21 5.37 2.15 13.78
N SER A 22 5.84 3.28 14.27
CA SER A 22 7.16 3.82 13.96
C SER A 22 8.10 3.64 15.16
N GLY A 23 9.38 3.42 14.87
CA GLY A 23 10.44 3.33 15.87
C GLY A 23 11.13 1.96 15.91
N PRO A 24 12.39 1.91 16.34
CA PRO A 24 13.20 0.69 16.34
C PRO A 24 12.67 -0.38 17.31
N GLU A 25 11.90 0.01 18.31
CA GLU A 25 11.28 -0.88 19.28
C GLU A 25 10.23 -1.82 18.68
N PHE A 26 9.72 -1.50 17.48
CA PHE A 26 8.78 -2.34 16.74
C PHE A 26 9.46 -3.23 15.69
N GLY A 27 10.78 -3.11 15.54
CA GLY A 27 11.58 -3.99 14.68
C GLY A 27 11.72 -5.40 15.28
N PHE A 28 11.74 -6.41 14.40
CA PHE A 28 11.97 -7.80 14.80
C PHE A 28 12.73 -8.53 13.68
N ALA A 29 13.43 -9.64 14.04
CA ALA A 29 14.38 -10.29 13.17
C ALA A 29 13.78 -10.81 11.84
N LYS A 30 12.53 -11.26 11.84
CA LYS A 30 11.86 -11.84 10.66
C LYS A 30 11.08 -10.83 9.82
N LEU A 31 11.21 -9.52 10.06
CA LEU A 31 10.44 -8.48 9.37
C LEU A 31 10.51 -8.58 7.84
N PHE A 32 11.67 -8.97 7.33
CA PHE A 32 11.97 -9.00 5.90
C PHE A 32 11.76 -10.38 5.24
N GLU A 33 11.66 -11.46 6.03
CA GLU A 33 11.54 -12.83 5.50
C GLU A 33 10.30 -12.97 4.59
N ASN A 34 10.51 -13.52 3.38
CA ASN A 34 9.49 -13.75 2.38
C ASN A 34 8.74 -12.48 1.88
N ARG A 35 9.32 -11.29 2.13
CA ARG A 35 8.82 -10.02 1.60
C ARG A 35 9.56 -9.63 0.32
N TYR A 36 9.00 -8.69 -0.42
CA TYR A 36 9.66 -8.16 -1.61
C TYR A 36 10.50 -6.93 -1.27
N CYS A 37 11.68 -6.83 -1.89
CA CYS A 37 12.43 -5.58 -1.97
C CYS A 37 12.48 -5.14 -3.43
N ILE A 38 11.95 -3.96 -3.71
CA ILE A 38 11.93 -3.40 -5.06
C ILE A 38 13.18 -2.53 -5.21
N LEU A 39 13.99 -2.86 -6.21
CA LEU A 39 15.15 -2.05 -6.62
C LEU A 39 14.80 -1.25 -7.88
N THR A 40 15.16 0.03 -7.88
CA THR A 40 14.96 0.91 -9.04
C THR A 40 16.28 1.52 -9.52
N PRO A 41 17.26 0.68 -9.93
CA PRO A 41 18.58 1.14 -10.34
C PRO A 41 18.54 1.89 -11.66
N ILE A 42 19.52 2.76 -11.89
CA ILE A 42 19.75 3.40 -13.20
C ILE A 42 20.26 2.34 -14.18
N GLU A 43 21.19 1.48 -13.73
CA GLU A 43 21.70 0.35 -14.49
C GLU A 43 21.32 -0.98 -13.85
N THR A 44 20.41 -1.72 -14.49
CA THR A 44 19.84 -2.95 -13.93
C THR A 44 20.84 -4.11 -13.81
N GLN A 45 21.89 -4.13 -14.63
CA GLN A 45 22.89 -5.22 -14.67
C GLN A 45 24.24 -4.82 -14.09
N SER A 46 24.33 -3.74 -13.33
CA SER A 46 25.58 -3.33 -12.70
C SER A 46 26.00 -4.30 -11.57
N GLU A 47 27.32 -4.40 -11.31
CA GLU A 47 27.83 -5.14 -10.14
C GLU A 47 27.28 -4.61 -8.82
N ILE A 48 27.03 -3.30 -8.77
CA ILE A 48 26.47 -2.65 -7.58
C ILE A 48 25.02 -3.07 -7.34
N THR A 49 24.22 -3.11 -8.43
CA THR A 49 22.85 -3.62 -8.33
C THR A 49 22.83 -5.04 -7.81
N ARG A 50 23.73 -5.89 -8.29
CA ARG A 50 23.88 -7.29 -7.81
C ARG A 50 24.25 -7.32 -6.33
N SER A 51 25.26 -6.55 -5.92
CA SER A 51 25.68 -6.50 -4.52
C SER A 51 24.57 -6.04 -3.57
N ILE A 52 23.75 -5.06 -3.98
CA ILE A 52 22.58 -4.63 -3.19
C ILE A 52 21.50 -5.72 -3.16
N SER A 53 21.27 -6.41 -4.28
CA SER A 53 20.36 -7.57 -4.31
C SER A 53 20.79 -8.65 -3.30
N ASP A 54 22.07 -9.04 -3.34
CA ASP A 54 22.64 -10.07 -2.45
C ASP A 54 22.46 -9.71 -0.96
N ILE A 55 22.58 -8.41 -0.62
CA ILE A 55 22.34 -7.93 0.75
C ILE A 55 20.87 -8.17 1.16
N TRP A 56 19.91 -7.75 0.35
CA TRP A 56 18.50 -7.90 0.69
C TRP A 56 18.04 -9.36 0.67
N GLU A 57 18.58 -10.18 -0.25
CA GLU A 57 18.35 -11.62 -0.28
C GLU A 57 18.89 -12.29 0.99
N SER A 58 20.02 -11.83 1.54
CA SER A 58 20.56 -12.35 2.80
C SER A 58 19.64 -12.10 4.01
N PHE A 59 18.73 -11.14 3.92
CA PHE A 59 17.67 -10.91 4.90
C PHE A 59 16.39 -11.71 4.62
N GLY A 60 16.40 -12.58 3.60
CA GLY A 60 15.27 -13.42 3.22
C GLY A 60 14.23 -12.73 2.31
N MET A 61 14.60 -11.63 1.68
CA MET A 61 13.70 -10.91 0.76
C MET A 61 13.76 -11.48 -0.66
N ASN A 62 12.65 -11.36 -1.37
CA ASN A 62 12.55 -11.59 -2.82
C ASN A 62 12.84 -10.28 -3.55
N ILE A 63 13.82 -10.29 -4.47
CA ILE A 63 14.20 -9.09 -5.20
C ILE A 63 13.37 -8.92 -6.47
N GLU A 64 12.83 -7.72 -6.65
CA GLU A 64 12.17 -7.28 -7.87
C GLU A 64 12.87 -6.04 -8.39
N ILE A 65 13.25 -6.03 -9.67
CA ILE A 65 13.85 -4.85 -10.31
C ILE A 65 12.83 -4.23 -11.26
N MET A 66 12.55 -2.96 -11.09
CA MET A 66 11.62 -2.26 -11.97
C MET A 66 12.04 -0.81 -12.24
N GLU A 67 11.47 -0.24 -13.27
CA GLU A 67 11.66 1.15 -13.66
C GLU A 67 11.00 2.07 -12.58
N PRO A 68 11.65 3.20 -12.18
CA PRO A 68 11.17 4.07 -11.11
C PRO A 68 9.70 4.53 -11.25
N LYS A 69 9.30 4.98 -12.45
CA LYS A 69 7.91 5.42 -12.68
C LYS A 69 6.90 4.27 -12.55
N ARG A 70 7.31 3.05 -12.93
CA ARG A 70 6.47 1.87 -12.71
C ARG A 70 6.32 1.57 -11.24
N HIS A 71 7.42 1.62 -10.46
CA HIS A 71 7.39 1.52 -9.00
C HIS A 71 6.39 2.50 -8.41
N ASP A 72 6.51 3.79 -8.75
CA ASP A 72 5.68 4.85 -8.19
C ASP A 72 4.19 4.63 -8.47
N ARG A 73 3.82 4.17 -9.68
CA ARG A 73 2.43 3.84 -10.05
C ARG A 73 1.91 2.60 -9.33
N VAL A 74 2.73 1.56 -9.19
CA VAL A 74 2.36 0.35 -8.45
C VAL A 74 2.09 0.70 -7.00
N LEU A 75 2.99 1.43 -6.35
CA LEU A 75 2.85 1.83 -4.94
C LEU A 75 1.71 2.84 -4.73
N ALA A 76 1.45 3.71 -5.71
CA ALA A 76 0.28 4.58 -5.66
C ALA A 76 -1.00 3.75 -5.52
N MET A 77 -1.15 2.66 -6.30
CA MET A 77 -2.36 1.83 -6.25
C MET A 77 -2.39 0.87 -5.05
N THR A 78 -1.27 0.24 -4.71
CA THR A 78 -1.23 -0.83 -3.70
C THR A 78 -1.08 -0.35 -2.28
N SER A 79 -0.60 0.88 -2.08
CA SER A 79 -0.30 1.46 -0.77
C SER A 79 -0.97 2.82 -0.55
N HIS A 80 -0.72 3.79 -1.44
CA HIS A 80 -1.09 5.19 -1.19
C HIS A 80 -2.61 5.42 -1.31
N ILE A 81 -3.27 4.84 -2.31
CA ILE A 81 -4.74 4.96 -2.45
C ILE A 81 -5.48 4.27 -1.29
N PRO A 82 -5.16 3.02 -0.88
CA PRO A 82 -5.78 2.42 0.29
C PRO A 82 -5.64 3.27 1.57
N GLN A 83 -4.47 3.85 1.79
CA GLN A 83 -4.23 4.73 2.94
C GLN A 83 -5.09 6.00 2.88
N LEU A 84 -5.14 6.66 1.71
CA LEU A 84 -5.96 7.85 1.51
C LEU A 84 -7.44 7.57 1.72
N ILE A 85 -7.93 6.42 1.23
CA ILE A 85 -9.32 6.00 1.41
C ILE A 85 -9.61 5.77 2.90
N ALA A 86 -8.68 5.13 3.64
CA ALA A 86 -8.86 4.91 5.07
C ALA A 86 -8.99 6.25 5.83
N TYR A 87 -8.13 7.23 5.57
CA TYR A 87 -8.26 8.59 6.11
C TYR A 87 -9.58 9.25 5.72
N SER A 88 -9.99 9.13 4.45
CA SER A 88 -11.22 9.73 3.94
C SER A 88 -12.46 9.13 4.58
N VAL A 89 -12.52 7.81 4.76
CA VAL A 89 -13.65 7.13 5.41
C VAL A 89 -13.79 7.57 6.87
N VAL A 90 -12.69 7.66 7.61
CA VAL A 90 -12.69 8.17 8.98
C VAL A 90 -13.10 9.65 9.02
N GLY A 91 -12.54 10.48 8.13
CA GLY A 91 -12.90 11.89 8.02
C GLY A 91 -14.40 12.06 7.77
N THR A 92 -14.96 11.38 6.77
CA THR A 92 -16.40 11.41 6.48
C THR A 92 -17.24 11.00 7.69
N ALA A 93 -16.85 9.93 8.40
CA ALA A 93 -17.57 9.48 9.58
C ALA A 93 -17.54 10.51 10.73
N THR A 94 -16.48 11.32 10.84
CA THR A 94 -16.35 12.35 11.87
C THR A 94 -17.07 13.66 11.54
N GLU A 95 -17.44 13.88 10.28
CA GLU A 95 -18.20 15.06 9.82
C GLU A 95 -19.72 14.87 9.92
N LEU A 96 -20.19 13.68 10.32
CA LEU A 96 -21.61 13.41 10.56
C LEU A 96 -22.11 14.18 11.79
N GLU A 97 -23.44 14.33 11.90
CA GLU A 97 -24.08 14.88 13.09
C GLU A 97 -23.61 14.15 14.35
N SER A 98 -23.49 14.87 15.47
CA SER A 98 -22.85 14.36 16.68
C SER A 98 -23.43 13.00 17.16
N GLN A 99 -24.74 12.84 17.14
CA GLN A 99 -25.39 11.58 17.51
C GLN A 99 -25.00 10.43 16.57
N MET A 100 -25.02 10.66 15.26
CA MET A 100 -24.65 9.65 14.25
C MET A 100 -23.17 9.31 14.33
N LYS A 101 -22.31 10.29 14.60
CA LYS A 101 -20.87 10.08 14.85
C LYS A 101 -20.63 9.13 16.02
N ASP A 102 -21.30 9.36 17.15
CA ASP A 102 -21.17 8.52 18.34
C ASP A 102 -21.66 7.08 18.06
N GLU A 103 -22.73 6.93 17.27
CA GLU A 103 -23.23 5.63 16.83
C GLU A 103 -22.26 4.93 15.88
N VAL A 104 -21.66 5.63 14.91
CA VAL A 104 -20.63 5.07 14.02
C VAL A 104 -19.44 4.55 14.82
N ILE A 105 -18.96 5.33 15.80
CA ILE A 105 -17.86 4.91 16.67
C ILE A 105 -18.27 3.69 17.49
N LYS A 106 -19.44 3.73 18.14
CA LYS A 106 -19.95 2.66 19.00
C LYS A 106 -20.20 1.34 18.25
N TYR A 107 -20.73 1.43 17.04
CA TYR A 107 -21.11 0.27 16.25
C TYR A 107 -20.05 -0.11 15.19
N SER A 108 -18.84 0.42 15.31
CA SER A 108 -17.71 0.04 14.43
C SER A 108 -17.44 -1.46 14.52
N ALA A 109 -17.97 -2.20 13.56
CA ALA A 109 -17.77 -3.64 13.42
C ALA A 109 -16.41 -3.95 12.76
N ALA A 110 -16.08 -5.22 12.65
CA ALA A 110 -14.79 -5.70 12.15
C ALA A 110 -14.38 -5.04 10.82
N GLY A 111 -15.29 -4.93 9.85
CA GLY A 111 -14.98 -4.34 8.55
C GLY A 111 -14.53 -2.88 8.62
N PHE A 112 -15.23 -2.04 9.37
CA PHE A 112 -14.85 -0.63 9.56
C PHE A 112 -13.52 -0.54 10.33
N ARG A 113 -13.40 -1.25 11.46
CA ARG A 113 -12.21 -1.25 12.31
C ARG A 113 -10.98 -1.73 11.56
N ASP A 114 -11.08 -2.85 10.85
CA ASP A 114 -9.93 -3.46 10.17
C ASP A 114 -9.49 -2.60 8.98
N PHE A 115 -10.43 -2.05 8.22
CA PHE A 115 -10.12 -1.16 7.10
C PHE A 115 -9.55 0.19 7.56
N THR A 116 -10.12 0.80 8.61
CA THR A 116 -9.67 2.11 9.12
C THR A 116 -8.43 2.04 10.00
N ARG A 117 -7.91 0.84 10.30
CA ARG A 117 -6.63 0.65 11.00
C ARG A 117 -5.49 1.44 10.36
N LEU A 118 -5.48 1.51 9.04
CA LEU A 118 -4.51 2.29 8.28
C LEU A 118 -4.50 3.77 8.65
N ALA A 119 -5.65 4.35 8.98
CA ALA A 119 -5.76 5.76 9.37
C ALA A 119 -5.07 6.09 10.71
N GLY A 120 -4.58 5.09 11.45
CA GLY A 120 -3.75 5.26 12.64
C GLY A 120 -2.26 5.52 12.36
N SER A 121 -1.84 5.55 11.11
CA SER A 121 -0.45 5.78 10.69
C SER A 121 -0.04 7.24 10.85
N ASP A 122 1.30 7.49 10.89
CA ASP A 122 1.88 8.82 11.06
C ASP A 122 1.44 9.78 9.93
N PRO A 123 0.76 10.89 10.25
CA PRO A 123 0.23 11.81 9.25
C PRO A 123 1.32 12.62 8.54
N VAL A 124 2.46 12.86 9.18
CA VAL A 124 3.58 13.64 8.60
C VAL A 124 4.26 12.80 7.53
N MET A 125 4.55 11.53 7.82
CA MET A 125 5.10 10.60 6.85
C MET A 125 4.20 10.49 5.61
N TRP A 126 2.89 10.31 5.79
CA TRP A 126 1.96 10.16 4.67
C TRP A 126 1.78 11.45 3.87
N ARG A 127 1.78 12.62 4.52
CA ARG A 127 1.84 13.91 3.81
C ARG A 127 3.03 13.95 2.85
N ASP A 128 4.21 13.56 3.33
CA ASP A 128 5.44 13.60 2.54
C ASP A 128 5.42 12.54 1.41
N VAL A 129 4.84 11.38 1.64
CA VAL A 129 4.60 10.36 0.59
C VAL A 129 3.73 10.92 -0.53
N TYR A 130 2.62 11.59 -0.21
CA TYR A 130 1.75 12.21 -1.22
C TYR A 130 2.42 13.36 -1.96
N GLU A 131 3.25 14.14 -1.29
CA GLU A 131 4.04 15.19 -1.94
C GLU A 131 5.03 14.61 -2.96
N LYS A 132 5.76 13.56 -2.59
CA LYS A 132 6.82 12.98 -3.43
C LYS A 132 6.30 12.11 -4.57
N ASN A 133 5.17 11.42 -4.39
CA ASN A 133 4.54 10.59 -5.43
C ASN A 133 3.25 11.22 -6.00
N LYS A 134 3.19 12.55 -6.05
CA LYS A 134 1.99 13.30 -6.39
C LYS A 134 1.37 12.88 -7.73
N GLU A 135 2.18 12.76 -8.79
CA GLU A 135 1.67 12.49 -10.14
C GLU A 135 1.00 11.13 -10.23
N ALA A 136 1.67 10.08 -9.75
CA ALA A 136 1.12 8.72 -9.79
C ALA A 136 -0.10 8.58 -8.86
N VAL A 137 -0.08 9.22 -7.69
CA VAL A 137 -1.23 9.23 -6.78
C VAL A 137 -2.44 9.90 -7.42
N LEU A 138 -2.27 11.05 -8.06
CA LEU A 138 -3.38 11.74 -8.73
C LEU A 138 -3.93 10.93 -9.91
N GLU A 139 -3.07 10.26 -10.69
CA GLU A 139 -3.51 9.36 -11.76
C GLU A 139 -4.38 8.22 -11.21
N MET A 140 -3.90 7.54 -10.15
CA MET A 140 -4.63 6.40 -9.57
C MET A 140 -5.91 6.86 -8.83
N LEU A 141 -5.87 7.99 -8.16
CA LEU A 141 -7.04 8.59 -7.52
C LEU A 141 -8.13 8.95 -8.52
N GLY A 142 -7.76 9.49 -9.69
CA GLY A 142 -8.69 9.76 -10.78
C GLY A 142 -9.42 8.49 -11.21
N ARG A 143 -8.69 7.42 -11.51
CA ARG A 143 -9.27 6.11 -11.89
C ARG A 143 -10.18 5.55 -10.80
N PHE A 144 -9.74 5.59 -9.55
CA PHE A 144 -10.54 5.13 -8.41
C PHE A 144 -11.84 5.93 -8.28
N SER A 145 -11.79 7.24 -8.45
CA SER A 145 -12.97 8.12 -8.39
C SER A 145 -13.97 7.81 -9.52
N GLU A 146 -13.49 7.53 -10.73
CA GLU A 146 -14.33 7.10 -11.86
C GLU A 146 -15.02 5.76 -11.56
N ASP A 147 -14.31 4.79 -10.98
CA ASP A 147 -14.90 3.53 -10.55
C ASP A 147 -15.97 3.76 -9.48
N LEU A 148 -15.73 4.62 -8.48
CA LEU A 148 -16.73 4.96 -7.45
C LEU A 148 -17.99 5.60 -8.05
N LEU A 149 -17.85 6.52 -9.00
CA LEU A 149 -18.99 7.11 -9.69
C LEU A 149 -19.79 6.05 -10.46
N THR A 150 -19.13 5.06 -11.03
CA THR A 150 -19.78 3.95 -11.72
C THR A 150 -20.57 3.08 -10.74
N TYR A 151 -19.99 2.75 -9.58
CA TYR A 151 -20.73 2.06 -8.50
C TYR A 151 -21.91 2.87 -7.99
N GLN A 152 -21.73 4.18 -7.77
CA GLN A 152 -22.81 5.06 -7.34
C GLN A 152 -23.97 5.06 -8.33
N LYS A 153 -23.67 5.09 -9.64
CA LYS A 153 -24.68 5.01 -10.73
C LYS A 153 -25.41 3.67 -10.70
N ALA A 154 -24.67 2.56 -10.57
CA ALA A 154 -25.26 1.23 -10.51
C ALA A 154 -26.20 1.06 -9.30
N ILE A 155 -25.79 1.54 -8.12
CA ILE A 155 -26.62 1.53 -6.90
C ILE A 155 -27.89 2.36 -7.11
N ARG A 156 -27.77 3.57 -7.64
CA ARG A 156 -28.92 4.45 -7.90
C ARG A 156 -29.94 3.85 -8.86
N ASN A 157 -29.46 3.11 -9.84
CA ASN A 157 -30.30 2.50 -10.87
C ASN A 157 -30.73 1.05 -10.52
N ASN A 158 -30.40 0.53 -9.33
CA ASN A 158 -30.60 -0.85 -8.93
C ASN A 158 -30.03 -1.88 -9.94
N ASP A 159 -28.89 -1.56 -10.57
CA ASP A 159 -28.20 -2.47 -11.48
C ASP A 159 -27.41 -3.53 -10.67
N LEU A 160 -28.17 -4.46 -10.08
CA LEU A 160 -27.64 -5.52 -9.22
C LEU A 160 -26.73 -6.47 -9.98
N LYS A 161 -27.01 -6.69 -11.27
CA LYS A 161 -26.19 -7.57 -12.11
C LYS A 161 -24.79 -7.00 -12.31
N TYR A 162 -24.68 -5.71 -12.63
CA TYR A 162 -23.40 -5.04 -12.75
C TYR A 162 -22.60 -5.10 -11.44
N LEU A 163 -23.26 -4.85 -10.30
CA LEU A 163 -22.61 -4.90 -8.99
C LEU A 163 -22.06 -6.30 -8.70
N GLU A 164 -22.88 -7.33 -8.91
CA GLU A 164 -22.50 -8.73 -8.69
C GLU A 164 -21.30 -9.13 -9.57
N GLU A 165 -21.33 -8.82 -10.87
CA GLU A 165 -20.22 -9.10 -11.80
C GLU A 165 -18.90 -8.43 -11.36
N LYS A 166 -18.96 -7.19 -10.91
CA LYS A 166 -17.79 -6.45 -10.40
C LYS A 166 -17.25 -7.06 -9.09
N PHE A 167 -18.14 -7.44 -8.17
CA PHE A 167 -17.74 -8.05 -6.91
C PHE A 167 -17.14 -9.44 -7.10
N ILE A 168 -17.67 -10.25 -8.04
CA ILE A 168 -17.09 -11.55 -8.41
C ILE A 168 -15.65 -11.37 -8.89
N LYS A 169 -15.40 -10.44 -9.84
CA LYS A 169 -14.04 -10.16 -10.32
C LYS A 169 -13.09 -9.73 -9.21
N SER A 170 -13.55 -8.87 -8.31
CA SER A 170 -12.73 -8.43 -7.16
C SER A 170 -12.41 -9.59 -6.22
N LYS A 171 -13.37 -10.47 -5.98
CA LYS A 171 -13.18 -11.69 -5.17
C LYS A 171 -12.17 -12.66 -5.80
N GLU A 172 -12.20 -12.83 -7.11
CA GLU A 172 -11.22 -13.65 -7.84
C GLU A 172 -9.80 -13.12 -7.69
N ILE A 173 -9.60 -11.81 -7.85
CA ILE A 173 -8.28 -11.17 -7.64
C ILE A 173 -7.83 -11.32 -6.18
N ARG A 174 -8.74 -11.13 -5.21
CA ARG A 174 -8.42 -11.32 -3.79
C ARG A 174 -7.93 -12.74 -3.50
N LYS A 175 -8.55 -13.76 -4.12
CA LYS A 175 -8.13 -15.15 -4.00
C LYS A 175 -6.69 -15.35 -4.51
N ILE A 176 -6.32 -14.75 -5.65
CA ILE A 176 -4.95 -14.80 -6.17
C ILE A 176 -3.97 -14.19 -5.17
N ILE A 177 -4.31 -13.04 -4.57
CA ILE A 177 -3.46 -12.37 -3.55
C ILE A 177 -3.24 -13.30 -2.33
N GLU A 178 -4.25 -14.08 -1.95
CA GLU A 178 -4.14 -15.07 -0.86
C GLU A 178 -3.23 -16.24 -1.26
N GLU A 179 -3.41 -16.77 -2.45
CA GLU A 179 -2.64 -17.92 -2.97
C GLU A 179 -1.14 -17.61 -3.10
N ILE A 180 -0.76 -16.37 -3.43
CA ILE A 180 0.64 -15.94 -3.49
C ILE A 180 1.21 -15.53 -2.13
N GLY A 181 0.46 -15.71 -1.03
CA GLY A 181 0.92 -15.44 0.34
C GLY A 181 1.03 -13.96 0.71
N GLN A 182 0.45 -13.04 -0.10
CA GLN A 182 0.48 -11.59 0.17
C GLN A 182 -0.72 -11.09 0.99
N ALA A 183 -1.68 -11.96 1.30
CA ALA A 183 -2.86 -11.66 2.09
C ALA A 183 -2.73 -12.21 3.51
N GLY A 184 -1.81 -11.73 4.29
CA GLY A 184 -1.68 -12.12 5.70
C GLY A 184 -1.73 -10.89 6.60
N THR A 185 -2.41 -10.98 7.73
CA THR A 185 -2.08 -10.16 8.87
C THR A 185 -0.75 -10.68 9.42
N PHE A 186 0.27 -9.85 9.38
CA PHE A 186 1.52 -10.17 10.07
C PHE A 186 1.24 -10.11 11.58
N ASP A 187 1.30 -11.24 12.27
CA ASP A 187 1.26 -11.30 13.73
C ASP A 187 2.72 -11.32 14.26
N PRO A 188 3.22 -10.21 14.84
CA PRO A 188 4.57 -10.16 15.40
C PRO A 188 4.72 -11.07 16.63
N THR A 189 3.63 -11.66 17.14
CA THR A 189 3.63 -12.54 18.31
C THR A 189 3.68 -14.02 17.94
N GLU A 190 3.51 -14.40 16.68
CA GLU A 190 3.75 -15.77 16.21
C GLU A 190 5.25 -16.07 16.33
N LYS A 191 5.64 -16.50 17.53
CA LYS A 191 6.93 -17.11 17.78
C LYS A 191 6.89 -18.53 17.22
N ASN A 192 7.52 -18.74 16.07
CA ASN A 192 8.02 -20.06 15.66
C ASN A 192 9.40 -20.28 16.23
#